data_bfef8005332e67c14bbe8c73465b33bd
#
_entry.id   bfef8005332e67c14bbe8c73465b33bd
#
_cell.length_a   1.000
_cell.length_b   1.000
_cell.length_c   1.000
_cell.angle_alpha   90.00
_cell.angle_beta   90.00
_cell.angle_gamma   90.00
#
_symmetry.space_group_name_H-M   'P 1'
#
loop_
_entity.id
_entity.type
_entity.pdbx_description
1 polymer ?
#
loop_
_entity_poly.entity_id
_entity_poly.type
_entity_poly.pdbx_seq_one_letter_code
_entity_poly.pdbx_strand_id
1 'polypeptide(L)'
;MYKRQPLCDYDDKTQPIHRRLFRGPNTWPESGSIPGFKPLIDELNDCYHCLTHELGEAIVESLGEDVTSFREYFDFDNPDLAASLNHNYGLDAFAEKDQENVRQEYKKFESNNVGAHIDGPPFMALLINDRPGLQVVAGEGQWIDAPVTCRTAPGNYDVPVIPGSVIVNTGGTLMHLSEGRYSATLHRVNTTLIPEGETRVSMPYFLLPKMEGDLVPFGKLEADSMGAAGYESGRDRGANASVNRMGTFPQVTRRWWADEYSEMRQKQRDEVEAETQAALKLAKERGERFKKQSERDNSEA
;
A
#
# COMPACT_ATOMS: atom_id res chain seq x y z
N MET A 1 12.91 -13.32 -18.34
CA MET A 1 12.70 -12.10 -19.18
C MET A 1 11.21 -11.78 -19.16
N TYR A 2 10.80 -10.81 -18.30
CA TYR A 2 9.38 -10.47 -18.15
C TYR A 2 8.82 -9.97 -19.46
N LYS A 3 7.78 -10.63 -19.95
CA LYS A 3 6.97 -10.06 -21.02
C LYS A 3 6.16 -8.94 -20.39
N ARG A 4 6.60 -7.71 -20.55
CA ARG A 4 5.77 -6.53 -20.19
C ARG A 4 4.42 -6.70 -20.85
N GLN A 5 3.36 -6.47 -20.10
CA GLN A 5 2.04 -6.39 -20.69
C GLN A 5 2.05 -5.37 -21.83
N PRO A 6 1.30 -5.59 -22.92
CA PRO A 6 1.21 -4.63 -23.99
C PRO A 6 0.82 -3.27 -23.43
N LEU A 7 1.52 -2.22 -23.86
CA LEU A 7 1.16 -0.86 -23.53
C LEU A 7 -0.28 -0.61 -24.00
N CYS A 8 -1.12 -0.09 -23.11
CA CYS A 8 -2.45 0.31 -23.47
C CYS A 8 -2.41 1.64 -24.22
N ASP A 9 -3.18 1.76 -25.28
CA ASP A 9 -3.45 3.05 -25.89
C ASP A 9 -4.37 3.84 -24.97
N TYR A 10 -3.92 5.01 -24.52
CA TYR A 10 -4.70 5.88 -23.63
C TYR A 10 -6.01 6.34 -24.24
N ASP A 11 -6.05 6.46 -25.56
CA ASP A 11 -7.21 6.92 -26.32
C ASP A 11 -8.19 5.77 -26.67
N ASP A 12 -7.77 4.53 -26.48
CA ASP A 12 -8.64 3.38 -26.70
C ASP A 12 -9.69 3.23 -25.57
N LYS A 13 -10.81 3.93 -25.74
CA LYS A 13 -11.93 3.88 -24.79
C LYS A 13 -12.62 2.51 -24.68
N THR A 14 -12.25 1.55 -25.52
CA THR A 14 -12.76 0.16 -25.40
C THR A 14 -12.04 -0.60 -24.28
N GLN A 15 -10.86 -0.13 -23.87
CA GLN A 15 -10.12 -0.72 -22.76
C GLN A 15 -10.63 -0.22 -21.41
N PRO A 16 -10.63 -1.09 -20.38
CA PRO A 16 -10.99 -0.68 -19.01
C PRO A 16 -10.14 0.50 -18.54
N ILE A 17 -10.74 1.39 -17.75
CA ILE A 17 -10.09 2.61 -17.26
C ILE A 17 -8.80 2.32 -16.50
N HIS A 18 -8.73 1.26 -15.70
CA HIS A 18 -7.53 0.89 -14.96
C HIS A 18 -6.36 0.50 -15.88
N ARG A 19 -6.61 -0.15 -17.02
CA ARG A 19 -5.56 -0.43 -18.01
C ARG A 19 -5.04 0.85 -18.65
N ARG A 20 -5.92 1.77 -18.97
CA ARG A 20 -5.56 3.06 -19.55
C ARG A 20 -4.77 3.95 -18.58
N LEU A 21 -5.08 3.87 -17.27
CA LEU A 21 -4.41 4.64 -16.22
C LEU A 21 -3.05 4.05 -15.78
N PHE A 22 -2.96 2.73 -15.68
CA PHE A 22 -1.81 2.09 -15.04
C PHE A 22 -0.87 1.36 -16.01
N ARG A 23 -1.26 1.22 -17.27
CA ARG A 23 -0.48 0.51 -18.29
C ARG A 23 0.14 1.50 -19.28
N GLY A 24 1.29 2.01 -18.93
CA GLY A 24 2.06 2.91 -19.80
C GLY A 24 3.56 2.60 -19.73
N PRO A 25 4.36 3.18 -20.63
CA PRO A 25 5.81 3.06 -20.58
C PRO A 25 6.36 3.76 -19.34
N ASN A 26 7.36 3.16 -18.70
CA ASN A 26 8.12 3.88 -17.68
C ASN A 26 8.88 5.04 -18.33
N THR A 27 8.85 6.19 -17.69
CA THR A 27 9.69 7.33 -18.08
C THR A 27 11.08 7.10 -17.50
N TRP A 28 12.04 6.81 -18.37
CA TRP A 28 13.43 6.66 -18.02
C TRP A 28 14.21 7.96 -18.20
N PRO A 29 15.31 8.17 -17.45
CA PRO A 29 16.27 9.24 -17.77
C PRO A 29 16.74 9.14 -19.21
N GLU A 30 17.11 10.28 -19.81
CA GLU A 30 17.67 10.31 -21.16
C GLU A 30 18.84 9.34 -21.29
N SER A 31 18.92 8.69 -22.45
CA SER A 31 19.96 7.71 -22.72
C SER A 31 21.36 8.33 -22.52
N GLY A 32 22.14 7.71 -21.64
CA GLY A 32 23.51 8.16 -21.32
C GLY A 32 23.62 9.18 -20.19
N SER A 33 22.51 9.77 -19.69
CA SER A 33 22.55 10.69 -18.54
C SER A 33 22.94 9.98 -17.23
N ILE A 34 22.48 8.72 -17.07
CA ILE A 34 22.84 7.86 -15.93
C ILE A 34 23.18 6.47 -16.50
N PRO A 35 24.46 6.25 -16.92
CA PRO A 35 24.85 4.97 -17.49
C PRO A 35 24.63 3.80 -16.54
N GLY A 36 24.03 2.71 -17.04
CA GLY A 36 23.74 1.50 -16.23
C GLY A 36 22.50 1.58 -15.33
N PHE A 37 21.85 2.74 -15.20
CA PHE A 37 20.70 2.88 -14.30
C PHE A 37 19.55 1.93 -14.64
N LYS A 38 19.09 1.96 -15.90
CA LYS A 38 17.97 1.09 -16.32
C LYS A 38 18.28 -0.40 -16.19
N PRO A 39 19.42 -0.94 -16.69
CA PRO A 39 19.78 -2.33 -16.48
C PRO A 39 19.82 -2.74 -15.01
N LEU A 40 20.36 -1.90 -14.13
CA LEU A 40 20.41 -2.16 -12.68
C LEU A 40 19.00 -2.24 -12.07
N ILE A 41 18.13 -1.33 -12.43
CA ILE A 41 16.74 -1.35 -11.95
C ILE A 41 15.98 -2.57 -12.48
N ASP A 42 16.19 -2.94 -13.74
CA ASP A 42 15.57 -4.13 -14.31
C ASP A 42 16.05 -5.40 -13.56
N GLU A 43 17.35 -5.56 -13.31
CA GLU A 43 17.92 -6.69 -12.55
C GLU A 43 17.38 -6.75 -11.11
N LEU A 44 17.32 -5.61 -10.43
CA LEU A 44 16.79 -5.52 -9.07
C LEU A 44 15.29 -5.87 -9.02
N ASN A 45 14.53 -5.41 -9.98
CA ASN A 45 13.11 -5.78 -10.11
C ASN A 45 12.94 -7.29 -10.34
N ASP A 46 13.78 -7.91 -11.16
CA ASP A 46 13.75 -9.35 -11.39
C ASP A 46 14.05 -10.14 -10.10
N CYS A 47 15.05 -9.72 -9.33
CA CYS A 47 15.35 -10.32 -8.03
C CYS A 47 14.19 -10.18 -7.04
N TYR A 48 13.62 -8.98 -6.94
CA TYR A 48 12.49 -8.74 -6.04
C TYR A 48 11.24 -9.49 -6.43
N HIS A 49 11.00 -9.61 -7.73
CA HIS A 49 9.88 -10.39 -8.24
C HIS A 49 9.97 -11.86 -7.82
N CYS A 50 11.11 -12.51 -8.05
CA CYS A 50 11.32 -13.88 -7.59
C CYS A 50 11.12 -14.01 -6.08
N LEU A 51 11.75 -13.13 -5.29
CA LEU A 51 11.67 -13.16 -3.83
C LEU A 51 10.24 -12.94 -3.31
N THR A 52 9.48 -12.02 -3.90
CA THR A 52 8.09 -11.78 -3.47
C THR A 52 7.17 -12.95 -3.78
N HIS A 53 7.39 -13.65 -4.89
CA HIS A 53 6.60 -14.83 -5.20
C HIS A 53 6.91 -16.00 -4.26
N GLU A 54 8.19 -16.30 -3.98
CA GLU A 54 8.57 -17.33 -3.03
C GLU A 54 8.04 -17.03 -1.61
N LEU A 55 8.16 -15.78 -1.16
CA LEU A 55 7.60 -15.36 0.13
C LEU A 55 6.08 -15.42 0.14
N GLY A 56 5.42 -15.06 -0.96
CA GLY A 56 3.97 -15.10 -1.09
C GLY A 56 3.44 -16.53 -0.98
N GLU A 57 4.05 -17.47 -1.69
CA GLU A 57 3.70 -18.89 -1.59
C GLU A 57 3.92 -19.43 -0.18
N ALA A 58 5.06 -19.13 0.45
CA ALA A 58 5.35 -19.55 1.82
C ALA A 58 4.35 -18.97 2.84
N ILE A 59 3.89 -17.73 2.64
CA ILE A 59 2.84 -17.12 3.48
C ILE A 59 1.54 -17.90 3.33
N VAL A 60 1.11 -18.22 2.10
CA VAL A 60 -0.11 -18.98 1.85
C VAL A 60 -0.04 -20.38 2.46
N GLU A 61 1.08 -21.07 2.31
CA GLU A 61 1.32 -22.36 2.99
C GLU A 61 1.25 -22.25 4.52
N SER A 62 1.78 -21.16 5.09
CA SER A 62 1.72 -20.90 6.53
C SER A 62 0.29 -20.70 7.06
N LEU A 63 -0.61 -20.27 6.17
CA LEU A 63 -2.03 -20.14 6.44
C LEU A 63 -2.79 -21.47 6.34
N GLY A 64 -2.13 -22.54 5.87
CA GLY A 64 -2.73 -23.85 5.60
C GLY A 64 -3.51 -23.93 4.30
N GLU A 65 -3.28 -22.98 3.38
CA GLU A 65 -3.96 -22.88 2.10
C GLU A 65 -3.11 -23.43 0.93
N ASP A 66 -3.76 -23.74 -0.18
CA ASP A 66 -3.07 -24.20 -1.38
C ASP A 66 -2.42 -23.00 -2.10
N VAL A 67 -1.15 -23.15 -2.49
CA VAL A 67 -0.40 -22.10 -3.23
C VAL A 67 -1.04 -21.72 -4.56
N THR A 68 -1.89 -22.57 -5.14
CA THR A 68 -2.64 -22.23 -6.36
C THR A 68 -3.52 -21.02 -6.16
N SER A 69 -4.09 -20.82 -4.95
CA SER A 69 -4.88 -19.65 -4.62
C SER A 69 -4.07 -18.35 -4.66
N PHE A 70 -2.79 -18.39 -4.33
CA PHE A 70 -1.89 -17.24 -4.54
C PHE A 70 -1.66 -16.97 -6.02
N ARG A 71 -1.38 -18.01 -6.81
CA ARG A 71 -1.09 -17.89 -8.25
C ARG A 71 -2.28 -17.39 -9.06
N GLU A 72 -3.50 -17.59 -8.56
CA GLU A 72 -4.71 -17.00 -9.16
C GLU A 72 -4.67 -15.46 -9.16
N TYR A 73 -4.10 -14.85 -8.13
CA TYR A 73 -4.03 -13.39 -7.98
C TYR A 73 -2.70 -12.79 -8.43
N PHE A 74 -1.63 -13.57 -8.39
CA PHE A 74 -0.26 -13.10 -8.66
C PHE A 74 0.35 -13.90 -9.79
N ASP A 75 0.24 -13.35 -11.01
CA ASP A 75 0.80 -13.97 -12.22
C ASP A 75 2.31 -13.75 -12.26
N PHE A 76 3.07 -14.84 -12.17
CA PHE A 76 4.53 -14.79 -12.22
C PHE A 76 5.07 -14.31 -13.56
N ASP A 77 4.44 -14.74 -14.68
CA ASP A 77 4.92 -14.40 -16.02
C ASP A 77 4.52 -13.01 -16.47
N ASN A 78 3.47 -12.44 -15.84
CA ASN A 78 2.89 -11.15 -16.20
C ASN A 78 2.42 -10.35 -14.96
N PRO A 79 3.35 -10.00 -14.07
CA PRO A 79 3.03 -9.43 -12.79
C PRO A 79 2.48 -8.00 -12.87
N ASP A 80 1.54 -7.70 -12.00
CA ASP A 80 1.25 -6.34 -11.61
C ASP A 80 2.20 -5.94 -10.47
N LEU A 81 3.05 -4.99 -10.74
CA LEU A 81 4.04 -4.53 -9.78
C LEU A 81 4.25 -3.01 -9.88
N ALA A 82 4.69 -2.45 -8.79
CA ALA A 82 5.15 -1.08 -8.75
C ALA A 82 6.44 -0.98 -7.95
N ALA A 83 7.40 -0.23 -8.46
CA ALA A 83 8.60 0.13 -7.73
C ALA A 83 8.77 1.64 -7.77
N SER A 84 9.31 2.22 -6.70
CA SER A 84 9.65 3.63 -6.67
C SER A 84 11.03 3.84 -6.07
N LEU A 85 11.70 4.90 -6.50
CA LEU A 85 12.91 5.38 -5.87
C LEU A 85 12.56 6.65 -5.11
N ASN A 86 12.57 6.57 -3.79
CA ASN A 86 12.18 7.66 -2.90
C ASN A 86 13.42 8.36 -2.38
N HIS A 87 13.41 9.69 -2.42
CA HIS A 87 14.45 10.55 -1.90
C HIS A 87 13.85 11.48 -0.83
N ASN A 88 14.27 11.30 0.40
CA ASN A 88 13.81 12.07 1.55
C ASN A 88 14.93 12.99 2.04
N TYR A 89 14.60 14.24 2.32
CA TYR A 89 15.50 15.22 2.89
C TYR A 89 15.48 15.17 4.41
N GLY A 90 16.61 15.45 5.04
CA GLY A 90 16.72 15.63 6.48
C GLY A 90 16.01 16.91 6.97
N LEU A 91 15.96 17.06 8.28
CA LEU A 91 15.29 18.21 8.93
C LEU A 91 15.88 19.55 8.54
N ASP A 92 17.18 19.60 8.32
CA ASP A 92 17.96 20.78 7.92
C ASP A 92 17.59 21.33 6.53
N ALA A 93 16.93 20.52 5.70
CA ALA A 93 16.36 21.00 4.42
C ALA A 93 15.13 21.92 4.62
N PHE A 94 14.51 21.90 5.80
CA PHE A 94 13.39 22.79 6.13
C PHE A 94 13.90 24.12 6.66
N ALA A 95 13.16 25.20 6.38
CA ALA A 95 13.48 26.49 6.98
C ALA A 95 13.47 26.40 8.51
N GLU A 96 14.40 27.07 9.19
CA GLU A 96 14.62 26.99 10.64
C GLU A 96 13.34 27.20 11.45
N LYS A 97 12.49 28.13 11.02
CA LYS A 97 11.18 28.41 11.63
C LYS A 97 10.18 27.25 11.54
N ASP A 98 10.36 26.35 10.56
CA ASP A 98 9.45 25.24 10.30
C ASP A 98 9.93 23.93 10.93
N GLN A 99 11.22 23.85 11.30
CA GLN A 99 11.82 22.63 11.84
C GLN A 99 11.15 22.16 13.15
N GLU A 100 10.78 23.09 14.04
CA GLU A 100 10.11 22.72 15.29
C GLU A 100 8.71 22.17 15.03
N ASN A 101 7.98 22.69 14.06
CA ASN A 101 6.71 22.14 13.65
C ASN A 101 6.86 20.70 13.14
N VAL A 102 7.88 20.44 12.31
CA VAL A 102 8.20 19.10 11.81
C VAL A 102 8.50 18.15 12.98
N ARG A 103 9.33 18.55 13.95
CA ARG A 103 9.61 17.74 15.15
C ARG A 103 8.38 17.43 15.98
N GLN A 104 7.52 18.42 16.19
CA GLN A 104 6.28 18.24 16.97
C GLN A 104 5.31 17.30 16.28
N GLU A 105 5.29 17.34 14.97
CA GLU A 105 4.43 16.49 14.17
C GLU A 105 4.77 15.00 14.35
N TYR A 106 6.04 14.65 14.35
CA TYR A 106 6.50 13.28 14.58
C TYR A 106 6.41 12.79 16.04
N LYS A 107 6.16 13.68 17.00
CA LYS A 107 5.88 13.31 18.40
C LYS A 107 4.46 12.78 18.59
N LYS A 108 3.52 13.14 17.71
CA LYS A 108 2.11 12.72 17.79
C LYS A 108 1.97 11.33 17.15
N PHE A 109 1.41 10.39 17.91
CA PHE A 109 1.11 9.06 17.38
C PHE A 109 0.08 9.12 16.23
N GLU A 110 -0.95 9.91 16.41
CA GLU A 110 -2.04 10.11 15.45
C GLU A 110 -1.79 11.33 14.53
N SER A 111 -0.56 11.58 14.13
CA SER A 111 -0.35 12.67 13.18
C SER A 111 -1.07 12.31 11.88
N ASN A 112 -2.09 13.09 11.52
CA ASN A 112 -2.80 13.00 10.22
C ASN A 112 -1.91 13.37 9.03
N ASN A 113 -0.61 13.39 9.25
CA ASN A 113 0.35 13.73 8.23
C ASN A 113 0.52 12.60 7.23
N VAL A 114 0.77 13.01 6.02
CA VAL A 114 1.04 12.22 4.81
C VAL A 114 2.12 11.14 4.99
N GLY A 115 2.76 11.07 6.19
CA GLY A 115 3.78 10.09 6.52
C GLY A 115 3.26 8.77 7.11
N ALA A 116 2.31 8.80 8.04
CA ALA A 116 1.84 7.58 8.72
C ALA A 116 0.70 6.92 7.93
N HIS A 117 0.94 5.71 7.41
CA HIS A 117 -0.03 5.00 6.58
C HIS A 117 0.19 3.48 6.61
N ILE A 118 -0.80 2.76 6.13
CA ILE A 118 -0.68 1.36 5.73
C ILE A 118 -0.70 1.29 4.22
N ASP A 119 0.04 0.34 3.66
CA ASP A 119 0.01 0.06 2.23
C ASP A 119 -1.26 -0.74 1.90
N GLY A 120 -2.33 -0.07 1.44
CA GLY A 120 -3.61 -0.73 1.14
C GLY A 120 -3.51 -1.73 -0.03
N PRO A 121 -3.12 -1.28 -1.25
CA PRO A 121 -3.20 -2.12 -2.45
C PRO A 121 -2.22 -3.29 -2.53
N PRO A 122 -0.97 -3.25 -2.04
CA PRO A 122 -0.05 -4.36 -2.20
C PRO A 122 -0.37 -5.54 -1.28
N PHE A 123 0.02 -6.73 -1.73
CA PHE A 123 0.11 -7.92 -0.90
C PHE A 123 1.27 -7.77 0.09
N MET A 124 2.42 -7.41 -0.42
CA MET A 124 3.60 -7.04 0.35
C MET A 124 4.45 -6.01 -0.39
N ALA A 125 5.31 -5.34 0.37
CA ALA A 125 6.38 -4.51 -0.15
C ALA A 125 7.72 -5.03 0.35
N LEU A 126 8.71 -5.09 -0.54
CA LEU A 126 10.12 -5.27 -0.20
C LEU A 126 10.81 -3.91 -0.25
N LEU A 127 11.57 -3.58 0.79
CA LEU A 127 12.21 -2.29 0.90
C LEU A 127 13.69 -2.41 1.23
N ILE A 128 14.52 -1.69 0.50
CA ILE A 128 15.89 -1.36 0.89
C ILE A 128 16.02 0.14 1.17
N ASN A 129 16.91 0.49 2.07
CA ASN A 129 17.19 1.88 2.45
C ASN A 129 18.65 2.07 2.85
N ASP A 130 19.15 3.28 2.66
CA ASP A 130 20.56 3.64 2.92
C ASP A 130 20.76 4.51 4.18
N ARG A 131 19.66 4.96 4.81
CA ARG A 131 19.66 5.83 6.00
C ARG A 131 18.53 5.47 6.94
N PRO A 132 18.63 5.82 8.24
CA PRO A 132 17.53 5.78 9.19
C PRO A 132 16.30 6.59 8.72
N GLY A 133 15.18 6.38 9.38
CA GLY A 133 13.97 7.18 9.19
C GLY A 133 12.71 6.34 9.04
N LEU A 134 12.78 5.10 8.54
CA LEU A 134 11.61 4.25 8.54
C LEU A 134 11.25 3.85 9.97
N GLN A 135 10.01 4.09 10.34
CA GLN A 135 9.42 3.68 11.62
C GLN A 135 8.17 2.83 11.37
N VAL A 136 7.99 1.82 12.19
CA VAL A 136 6.82 0.95 12.19
C VAL A 136 6.18 0.93 13.57
N VAL A 137 4.88 0.66 13.65
CA VAL A 137 4.18 0.58 14.92
C VAL A 137 4.27 -0.84 15.47
N ALA A 138 4.79 -0.96 16.69
CA ALA A 138 4.79 -2.21 17.47
C ALA A 138 3.52 -2.35 18.33
N GLY A 139 3.32 -3.54 18.89
CA GLY A 139 2.08 -4.01 19.51
C GLY A 139 1.33 -3.05 20.45
N GLU A 140 1.99 -2.22 21.24
CA GLU A 140 1.36 -1.26 22.16
C GLU A 140 1.21 0.14 21.60
N GLY A 141 1.33 0.30 20.28
CA GLY A 141 1.20 1.60 19.61
C GLY A 141 2.49 2.43 19.65
N GLN A 142 3.62 1.83 19.96
CA GLN A 142 4.91 2.52 19.95
C GLN A 142 5.55 2.49 18.57
N TRP A 143 6.14 3.62 18.18
CA TRP A 143 6.99 3.68 16.99
C TRP A 143 8.35 3.06 17.29
N ILE A 144 8.75 2.11 16.46
CA ILE A 144 10.09 1.52 16.49
C ILE A 144 10.82 1.80 15.18
N ASP A 145 12.10 2.04 15.27
CA ASP A 145 12.96 2.33 14.13
C ASP A 145 13.32 1.04 13.40
N ALA A 146 13.10 1.03 12.08
CA ALA A 146 13.53 -0.07 11.24
C ALA A 146 15.02 0.02 10.91
N PRO A 147 15.71 -1.13 10.67
CA PRO A 147 17.13 -1.15 10.36
C PRO A 147 17.45 -0.48 9.01
N VAL A 148 18.72 -0.08 8.85
CA VAL A 148 19.29 0.27 7.54
C VAL A 148 19.78 -1.00 6.86
N THR A 149 19.48 -1.16 5.59
CA THR A 149 19.72 -2.41 4.83
C THR A 149 20.87 -2.32 3.83
N CYS A 150 21.26 -1.10 3.44
CA CYS A 150 22.32 -0.90 2.46
C CYS A 150 23.70 -1.21 3.03
N ARG A 151 24.52 -1.97 2.28
CA ARG A 151 25.89 -2.31 2.67
C ARG A 151 26.82 -1.11 2.75
N THR A 152 26.60 -0.12 1.91
CA THR A 152 27.43 1.07 1.79
C THR A 152 26.86 2.25 2.56
N ALA A 153 25.92 1.99 3.48
CA ALA A 153 25.39 3.04 4.33
C ALA A 153 26.55 3.69 5.11
N PRO A 154 26.85 4.96 4.88
CA PRO A 154 27.90 5.65 5.62
C PRO A 154 27.37 6.03 7.00
N GLY A 155 28.28 6.07 7.96
CA GLY A 155 27.98 6.57 9.30
C GLY A 155 27.70 5.49 10.33
N ASN A 156 27.65 5.92 11.58
CA ASN A 156 27.24 5.13 12.72
C ASN A 156 25.88 5.66 13.18
N TYR A 157 24.88 4.81 13.11
CA TYR A 157 23.48 5.18 13.40
C TYR A 157 23.03 4.55 14.71
N ASP A 158 22.06 5.17 15.37
CA ASP A 158 21.41 4.62 16.57
C ASP A 158 20.51 3.40 16.25
N VAL A 159 20.30 3.11 14.95
CA VAL A 159 19.57 1.94 14.48
C VAL A 159 20.53 0.88 13.93
N PRO A 160 20.16 -0.41 13.99
CA PRO A 160 20.97 -1.47 13.40
C PRO A 160 21.18 -1.28 11.91
N VAL A 161 22.41 -1.55 11.42
CA VAL A 161 22.70 -1.70 10.00
C VAL A 161 22.84 -3.18 9.70
N ILE A 162 21.95 -3.73 8.85
CA ILE A 162 21.93 -5.16 8.48
C ILE A 162 22.19 -5.28 6.98
N PRO A 163 23.46 -5.27 6.55
CA PRO A 163 23.80 -5.21 5.14
C PRO A 163 23.31 -6.42 4.35
N GLY A 164 22.71 -6.17 3.19
CA GLY A 164 22.20 -7.21 2.31
C GLY A 164 20.87 -7.81 2.76
N SER A 165 20.23 -7.21 3.77
CA SER A 165 18.87 -7.54 4.16
C SER A 165 17.83 -6.76 3.34
N VAL A 166 16.58 -7.19 3.45
CA VAL A 166 15.40 -6.53 2.88
C VAL A 166 14.34 -6.42 3.98
N ILE A 167 13.70 -5.28 4.10
CA ILE A 167 12.54 -5.14 4.98
C ILE A 167 11.33 -5.65 4.22
N VAL A 168 10.58 -6.58 4.81
CA VAL A 168 9.32 -7.09 4.29
C VAL A 168 8.18 -6.41 5.03
N ASN A 169 7.34 -5.67 4.31
CA ASN A 169 6.16 -5.00 4.84
C ASN A 169 4.90 -5.65 4.27
N THR A 170 4.01 -6.11 5.12
CA THR A 170 2.72 -6.69 4.73
C THR A 170 1.70 -5.60 4.43
N GLY A 171 0.96 -5.78 3.34
CA GLY A 171 -0.03 -4.81 2.87
C GLY A 171 -1.47 -5.20 3.13
N GLY A 172 -2.39 -4.29 2.79
CA GLY A 172 -3.82 -4.48 2.99
C GLY A 172 -4.42 -5.63 2.19
N THR A 173 -3.88 -5.91 1.00
CA THR A 173 -4.30 -7.09 0.23
C THR A 173 -4.03 -8.40 0.98
N LEU A 174 -2.85 -8.56 1.59
CA LEU A 174 -2.56 -9.75 2.41
C LEU A 174 -3.47 -9.80 3.64
N MET A 175 -3.68 -8.66 4.30
CA MET A 175 -4.60 -8.58 5.43
C MET A 175 -6.00 -9.04 5.04
N HIS A 176 -6.50 -8.60 3.89
CA HIS A 176 -7.80 -9.02 3.38
C HIS A 176 -7.83 -10.51 3.01
N LEU A 177 -6.90 -10.97 2.17
CA LEU A 177 -6.87 -12.37 1.70
C LEU A 177 -6.66 -13.37 2.84
N SER A 178 -5.98 -12.98 3.91
CA SER A 178 -5.76 -13.80 5.10
C SER A 178 -6.83 -13.63 6.19
N GLU A 179 -7.89 -12.84 5.94
CA GLU A 179 -8.93 -12.49 6.92
C GLU A 179 -8.36 -11.93 8.24
N GLY A 180 -7.32 -11.10 8.13
CA GLY A 180 -6.67 -10.46 9.26
C GLY A 180 -5.70 -11.34 10.03
N ARG A 181 -5.42 -12.59 9.59
CA ARG A 181 -4.35 -13.41 10.18
C ARG A 181 -2.96 -12.78 10.02
N TYR A 182 -2.76 -12.03 8.94
CA TYR A 182 -1.67 -11.08 8.77
C TYR A 182 -2.23 -9.66 8.81
N SER A 183 -1.63 -8.79 9.59
CA SER A 183 -2.01 -7.38 9.67
C SER A 183 -1.17 -6.54 8.71
N ALA A 184 -1.78 -5.52 8.10
CA ALA A 184 -1.01 -4.47 7.44
C ALA A 184 -0.36 -3.57 8.47
N THR A 185 0.93 -3.31 8.34
CA THR A 185 1.71 -2.56 9.32
C THR A 185 1.63 -1.06 9.09
N LEU A 186 1.18 -0.32 10.12
CA LEU A 186 1.25 1.14 10.11
C LEU A 186 2.72 1.57 10.16
N HIS A 187 3.15 2.39 9.21
CA HIS A 187 4.53 2.83 9.08
C HIS A 187 4.62 4.27 8.60
N ARG A 188 5.78 4.89 8.77
CA ARG A 188 6.08 6.26 8.34
C ARG A 188 7.58 6.44 8.08
N VAL A 189 7.94 7.52 7.40
CA VAL A 189 9.33 8.00 7.35
C VAL A 189 9.47 9.24 8.23
N ASN A 190 10.17 9.10 9.33
CA ASN A 190 10.50 10.21 10.23
C ASN A 190 11.79 10.89 9.76
N THR A 191 11.64 12.03 9.12
CA THR A 191 12.79 12.78 8.55
C THR A 191 13.71 13.40 9.61
N THR A 192 13.28 13.48 10.87
CA THR A 192 14.13 13.96 11.96
C THR A 192 15.22 12.97 12.36
N LEU A 193 15.12 11.72 11.89
CA LEU A 193 16.13 10.68 12.10
C LEU A 193 17.20 10.63 11.00
N ILE A 194 17.01 11.39 9.93
CA ILE A 194 18.02 11.53 8.88
C ILE A 194 19.10 12.47 9.41
N PRO A 195 20.39 12.08 9.39
CA PRO A 195 21.46 12.92 9.88
C PRO A 195 21.53 14.27 9.16
N GLU A 196 21.99 15.29 9.87
CA GLU A 196 22.13 16.64 9.33
C GLU A 196 23.08 16.66 8.13
N GLY A 197 22.70 17.37 7.08
CA GLY A 197 23.42 17.41 5.80
C GLY A 197 23.27 16.17 4.92
N GLU A 198 22.46 15.20 5.35
CA GLU A 198 22.27 13.97 4.60
C GLU A 198 20.85 13.85 4.04
N THR A 199 20.70 12.94 3.11
CA THR A 199 19.42 12.56 2.52
C THR A 199 19.26 11.05 2.58
N ARG A 200 18.03 10.58 2.63
CA ARG A 200 17.69 9.16 2.66
C ARG A 200 17.15 8.72 1.31
N VAL A 201 17.75 7.68 0.75
CA VAL A 201 17.24 6.99 -0.42
C VAL A 201 16.65 5.65 -0.01
N SER A 202 15.48 5.33 -0.55
CA SER A 202 14.85 4.03 -0.36
C SER A 202 14.14 3.57 -1.63
N MET A 203 14.09 2.27 -1.82
CA MET A 203 13.45 1.66 -2.99
C MET A 203 12.47 0.58 -2.54
N PRO A 204 11.20 0.93 -2.35
CA PRO A 204 10.14 -0.05 -2.17
C PRO A 204 9.77 -0.69 -3.52
N TYR A 205 9.55 -1.99 -3.47
CA TYR A 205 8.97 -2.81 -4.52
C TYR A 205 7.67 -3.41 -4.01
N PHE A 206 6.58 -3.19 -4.71
CA PHE A 206 5.24 -3.62 -4.31
C PHE A 206 4.76 -4.76 -5.20
N LEU A 207 4.46 -5.91 -4.60
CA LEU A 207 3.73 -6.97 -5.25
C LEU A 207 2.24 -6.66 -5.20
N LEU A 208 1.65 -6.43 -6.36
CA LEU A 208 0.23 -6.13 -6.52
C LEU A 208 -0.47 -7.34 -7.11
N PRO A 209 -1.69 -7.68 -6.67
CA PRO A 209 -2.49 -8.67 -7.36
C PRO A 209 -2.92 -8.12 -8.73
N LYS A 210 -3.22 -9.00 -9.70
CA LYS A 210 -3.73 -8.60 -11.03
C LYS A 210 -4.93 -7.65 -10.91
N MET A 211 -5.08 -6.76 -11.87
CA MET A 211 -6.10 -5.70 -11.83
C MET A 211 -7.51 -6.19 -12.10
N GLU A 212 -7.66 -7.37 -12.66
CA GLU A 212 -8.94 -7.95 -13.05
C GLU A 212 -9.54 -8.80 -11.92
N GLY A 213 -10.84 -8.68 -11.76
CA GLY A 213 -11.65 -9.49 -10.83
C GLY A 213 -11.56 -9.08 -9.36
N ASP A 214 -12.32 -9.76 -8.56
CA ASP A 214 -12.40 -9.57 -7.11
C ASP A 214 -11.31 -10.33 -6.37
N LEU A 215 -10.99 -9.88 -5.17
CA LEU A 215 -10.11 -10.58 -4.25
C LEU A 215 -10.97 -11.35 -3.25
N VAL A 216 -11.01 -12.66 -3.40
CA VAL A 216 -11.69 -13.56 -2.47
C VAL A 216 -10.69 -14.07 -1.44
N PRO A 217 -10.97 -14.00 -0.13
CA PRO A 217 -10.08 -14.53 0.90
C PRO A 217 -9.71 -15.99 0.63
N PHE A 218 -8.48 -16.35 0.96
CA PHE A 218 -7.97 -17.71 0.78
C PHE A 218 -8.86 -18.74 1.50
N GLY A 219 -9.12 -19.88 0.85
CA GLY A 219 -9.95 -20.95 1.40
C GLY A 219 -11.46 -20.70 1.31
N LYS A 220 -11.91 -19.58 0.70
CA LYS A 220 -13.34 -19.29 0.47
C LYS A 220 -13.73 -19.35 -0.99
N LEU A 221 -15.02 -19.59 -1.25
CA LEU A 221 -15.58 -19.64 -2.60
C LEU A 221 -16.11 -18.27 -3.05
N GLU A 222 -16.47 -17.39 -2.11
CA GLU A 222 -17.04 -16.07 -2.36
C GLU A 222 -16.45 -15.05 -1.38
N ALA A 223 -16.34 -13.79 -1.83
CA ALA A 223 -15.94 -12.69 -0.98
C ALA A 223 -17.04 -12.35 0.02
N ASP A 224 -16.79 -12.48 1.31
CA ASP A 224 -17.65 -11.91 2.33
C ASP A 224 -17.58 -10.38 2.34
N SER A 225 -18.73 -9.73 2.54
CA SER A 225 -18.93 -8.29 2.39
C SER A 225 -18.21 -7.38 3.39
N MET A 226 -17.35 -7.91 4.22
CA MET A 226 -16.59 -7.14 5.21
C MET A 226 -15.14 -6.94 4.74
N GLY A 227 -14.97 -6.00 3.82
CA GLY A 227 -13.64 -5.63 3.33
C GLY A 227 -12.76 -5.02 4.42
N ALA A 228 -11.53 -5.54 4.56
CA ALA A 228 -10.48 -4.84 5.28
C ALA A 228 -10.05 -3.61 4.48
N ALA A 229 -9.87 -2.49 5.18
CA ALA A 229 -9.23 -1.24 4.75
C ALA A 229 -9.17 -0.97 3.22
N GLY A 230 -10.27 -0.54 2.63
CA GLY A 230 -10.31 -0.03 1.27
C GLY A 230 -10.58 -1.08 0.17
N TYR A 231 -10.84 -2.33 0.54
CA TYR A 231 -11.37 -3.35 -0.36
C TYR A 231 -12.86 -3.55 -0.08
N GLU A 232 -13.68 -3.22 -1.05
CA GLU A 232 -15.10 -3.57 -1.05
C GLU A 232 -15.27 -4.85 -1.86
N SER A 233 -15.92 -5.86 -1.27
CA SER A 233 -16.29 -7.06 -2.01
C SER A 233 -17.26 -6.72 -3.14
N GLY A 234 -17.15 -7.43 -4.26
CA GLY A 234 -18.00 -7.22 -5.43
C GLY A 234 -17.60 -6.07 -6.34
N ARG A 235 -16.42 -5.48 -6.12
CA ARG A 235 -15.83 -4.49 -7.03
C ARG A 235 -14.61 -5.04 -7.73
N ASP A 236 -14.55 -4.83 -9.03
CA ASP A 236 -13.34 -5.00 -9.81
C ASP A 236 -12.19 -4.19 -9.20
N ARG A 237 -11.10 -4.87 -8.86
CA ARG A 237 -9.95 -4.27 -8.18
C ARG A 237 -9.33 -3.13 -8.97
N GLY A 238 -9.28 -3.26 -10.30
CA GLY A 238 -8.77 -2.21 -11.18
C GLY A 238 -9.64 -0.96 -11.12
N ALA A 239 -10.96 -1.11 -11.04
CA ALA A 239 -11.88 0.01 -10.86
C ALA A 239 -11.61 0.72 -9.52
N ASN A 240 -11.48 -0.03 -8.42
CA ASN A 240 -11.15 0.53 -7.09
C ASN A 240 -9.81 1.27 -7.08
N ALA A 241 -8.77 0.68 -7.64
CA ALA A 241 -7.45 1.31 -7.75
C ALA A 241 -7.51 2.60 -8.58
N SER A 242 -8.32 2.61 -9.65
CA SER A 242 -8.52 3.79 -10.49
C SER A 242 -9.19 4.94 -9.75
N VAL A 243 -10.25 4.67 -8.98
CA VAL A 243 -10.93 5.69 -8.15
C VAL A 243 -9.95 6.31 -7.16
N ASN A 244 -9.19 5.49 -6.44
CA ASN A 244 -8.20 5.96 -5.47
C ASN A 244 -7.10 6.79 -6.14
N ARG A 245 -6.58 6.35 -7.29
CA ARG A 245 -5.53 7.08 -8.01
C ARG A 245 -6.03 8.41 -8.56
N MET A 246 -7.23 8.44 -9.12
CA MET A 246 -7.85 9.67 -9.59
C MET A 246 -8.11 10.65 -8.44
N GLY A 247 -8.49 10.16 -7.27
CA GLY A 247 -8.68 10.97 -6.07
C GLY A 247 -7.39 11.56 -5.52
N THR A 248 -6.27 10.85 -5.65
CA THR A 248 -4.96 11.31 -5.17
C THR A 248 -4.43 12.52 -5.95
N PHE A 249 -4.71 12.60 -7.25
CA PHE A 249 -4.23 13.68 -8.11
C PHE A 249 -5.38 14.39 -8.85
N PRO A 250 -6.29 15.05 -8.13
CA PRO A 250 -7.54 15.54 -8.72
C PRO A 250 -7.35 16.60 -9.82
N GLN A 251 -6.28 17.38 -9.78
CA GLN A 251 -5.99 18.39 -10.81
C GLN A 251 -5.57 17.75 -12.13
N VAL A 252 -4.70 16.73 -12.06
CA VAL A 252 -4.28 15.96 -13.25
C VAL A 252 -5.47 15.21 -13.82
N THR A 253 -6.23 14.56 -12.96
CA THR A 253 -7.40 13.78 -13.33
C THR A 253 -8.46 14.63 -14.04
N ARG A 254 -8.80 15.81 -13.51
CA ARG A 254 -9.76 16.72 -14.16
C ARG A 254 -9.30 17.20 -15.51
N ARG A 255 -7.99 17.28 -15.75
CA ARG A 255 -7.44 17.71 -17.04
C ARG A 255 -7.54 16.63 -18.11
N TRP A 256 -7.30 15.37 -17.75
CA TRP A 256 -7.13 14.28 -18.70
C TRP A 256 -8.25 13.25 -18.70
N TRP A 257 -9.02 13.18 -17.59
CA TRP A 257 -10.01 12.15 -17.30
C TRP A 257 -11.27 12.75 -16.66
N ALA A 258 -11.72 13.90 -17.17
CA ALA A 258 -12.80 14.66 -16.53
C ALA A 258 -14.12 13.89 -16.45
N ASP A 259 -14.49 13.21 -17.52
CA ASP A 259 -15.74 12.46 -17.60
C ASP A 259 -15.71 11.25 -16.69
N GLU A 260 -14.68 10.42 -16.82
CA GLU A 260 -14.47 9.22 -16.01
C GLU A 260 -14.34 9.56 -14.52
N TYR A 261 -13.65 10.64 -14.19
CA TYR A 261 -13.51 11.11 -12.81
C TYR A 261 -14.86 11.51 -12.22
N SER A 262 -15.68 12.22 -12.97
CA SER A 262 -16.98 12.67 -12.51
C SER A 262 -17.93 11.49 -12.23
N GLU A 263 -17.98 10.53 -13.14
CA GLU A 263 -18.76 9.31 -13.00
C GLU A 263 -18.31 8.46 -11.81
N MET A 264 -17.01 8.18 -11.72
CA MET A 264 -16.44 7.38 -10.64
C MET A 264 -16.62 8.05 -9.28
N ARG A 265 -16.48 9.38 -9.18
CA ARG A 265 -16.69 10.13 -7.94
C ARG A 265 -18.17 10.16 -7.53
N GLN A 266 -19.08 10.18 -8.47
CA GLN A 266 -20.51 10.07 -8.14
C GLN A 266 -20.80 8.69 -7.56
N LYS A 267 -20.39 7.63 -8.25
CA LYS A 267 -20.52 6.26 -7.79
C LYS A 267 -19.94 6.07 -6.38
N GLN A 268 -18.72 6.56 -6.14
CA GLN A 268 -18.08 6.49 -4.82
C GLN A 268 -18.89 7.20 -3.72
N ARG A 269 -19.50 8.38 -4.03
CA ARG A 269 -20.36 9.08 -3.05
C ARG A 269 -21.59 8.26 -2.71
N ASP A 270 -22.25 7.71 -3.74
CA ASP A 270 -23.49 6.93 -3.59
C ASP A 270 -23.23 5.68 -2.73
N GLU A 271 -22.07 5.06 -2.90
CA GLU A 271 -21.65 3.88 -2.14
C GLU A 271 -21.30 4.22 -0.68
N VAL A 272 -20.51 5.27 -0.43
CA VAL A 272 -20.21 5.75 0.93
C VAL A 272 -21.51 6.13 1.66
N GLU A 273 -22.46 6.74 0.97
CA GLU A 273 -23.75 7.05 1.55
C GLU A 273 -24.53 5.79 1.92
N ALA A 274 -24.58 4.80 1.01
CA ALA A 274 -25.24 3.52 1.26
C ALA A 274 -24.62 2.77 2.45
N GLU A 275 -23.29 2.71 2.54
CA GLU A 275 -22.58 2.10 3.66
C GLU A 275 -22.83 2.83 4.98
N THR A 276 -22.84 4.15 4.95
CA THR A 276 -23.14 4.96 6.13
C THR A 276 -24.54 4.68 6.63
N GLN A 277 -25.54 4.57 5.74
CA GLN A 277 -26.90 4.23 6.10
C GLN A 277 -27.02 2.81 6.65
N ALA A 278 -26.30 1.85 6.05
CA ALA A 278 -26.27 0.47 6.55
C ALA A 278 -25.64 0.38 7.95
N ALA A 279 -24.53 1.08 8.19
CA ALA A 279 -23.88 1.15 9.50
C ALA A 279 -24.77 1.79 10.56
N LEU A 280 -25.46 2.89 10.23
CA LEU A 280 -26.42 3.55 11.12
C LEU A 280 -27.60 2.64 11.48
N LYS A 281 -28.13 1.91 10.50
CA LYS A 281 -29.20 0.92 10.72
C LYS A 281 -28.75 -0.17 11.67
N LEU A 282 -27.55 -0.75 11.44
CA LEU A 282 -27.00 -1.79 12.28
C LEU A 282 -26.75 -1.30 13.73
N ALA A 283 -26.23 -0.08 13.86
CA ALA A 283 -26.03 0.54 15.19
C ALA A 283 -27.35 0.73 15.95
N LYS A 284 -28.39 1.16 15.24
CA LYS A 284 -29.74 1.29 15.81
C LYS A 284 -30.31 -0.04 16.28
N GLU A 285 -30.21 -1.07 15.44
CA GLU A 285 -30.68 -2.43 15.80
C GLU A 285 -29.92 -3.01 16.99
N ARG A 286 -28.60 -2.76 17.07
CA ARG A 286 -27.79 -3.16 18.27
C ARG A 286 -28.24 -2.39 19.52
N GLY A 287 -28.48 -1.09 19.41
CA GLY A 287 -28.98 -0.28 20.53
C GLY A 287 -30.34 -0.76 21.06
N GLU A 288 -31.25 -1.11 20.16
CA GLU A 288 -32.57 -1.68 20.53
C GLU A 288 -32.45 -3.06 21.21
N ARG A 289 -31.54 -3.93 20.74
CA ARG A 289 -31.28 -5.23 21.39
C ARG A 289 -30.70 -5.03 22.78
N PHE A 290 -29.78 -4.08 22.94
CA PHE A 290 -29.18 -3.77 24.25
C PHE A 290 -30.22 -3.26 25.25
N LYS A 291 -31.15 -2.37 24.81
CA LYS A 291 -32.26 -1.91 25.65
C LYS A 291 -33.17 -3.06 26.10
N LYS A 292 -33.60 -3.91 25.16
CA LYS A 292 -34.43 -5.09 25.47
C LYS A 292 -33.78 -6.06 26.42
N GLN A 293 -32.46 -6.26 26.31
CA GLN A 293 -31.72 -7.12 27.23
C GLN A 293 -31.66 -6.51 28.64
N SER A 294 -31.33 -5.21 28.74
CA SER A 294 -31.29 -4.49 30.01
C SER A 294 -32.66 -4.44 30.72
N GLU A 295 -33.75 -4.32 29.95
CA GLU A 295 -35.13 -4.38 30.51
C GLU A 295 -35.49 -5.76 31.02
N ARG A 296 -35.03 -6.86 30.37
CA ARG A 296 -35.21 -8.23 30.84
C ARG A 296 -34.41 -8.50 32.11
N ASP A 297 -33.14 -8.12 32.13
CA ASP A 297 -32.27 -8.32 33.29
C ASP A 297 -32.77 -7.56 34.54
N ASN A 298 -33.39 -6.37 34.33
CA ASN A 298 -34.02 -5.60 35.39
C ASN A 298 -35.40 -6.15 35.86
N SER A 299 -36.04 -6.99 35.05
CA SER A 299 -37.32 -7.59 35.40
C SER A 299 -37.19 -8.94 36.12
N GLU A 300 -35.99 -9.55 36.07
CA GLU A 300 -35.64 -10.80 36.71
C GLU A 300 -34.88 -10.61 38.04
N ALA A 301 -34.51 -9.37 38.37
CA ALA A 301 -33.88 -8.98 39.63
C ALA A 301 -34.91 -8.40 40.62
#